data_6dbe5ddcd5607b4eb1762a65f4f1ecb0
#
_entry.id   6dbe5ddcd5607b4eb1762a65f4f1ecb0
#
_cell.length_a   1.000
_cell.length_b   1.000
_cell.length_c   1.000
_cell.angle_alpha   90.00
_cell.angle_beta   90.00
_cell.angle_gamma   90.00
#
_symmetry.space_group_name_H-M   'P 1'
#
loop_
_entity.id
_entity.type
_entity.pdbx_description
1 polymer ?
#
loop_
_entity_poly.entity_id
_entity_poly.type
_entity_poly.pdbx_seq_one_letter_code
_entity_poly.pdbx_strand_id
1 'polypeptide(L)' 'MQENGVSVNELQTQLLQKIEELTLYLIQQEQIIQELRQEVEQLKQ' A
#
# COMPACT_ATOMS: atom_id res chain seq x y z
N MET A 1 2.94 2.97 25.57
CA MET A 1 2.42 3.31 25.43
C MET A 1 1.77 4.17 25.76
N GLN A 2 1.42 4.68 25.84
CA GLN A 2 0.85 5.43 26.12
C GLN A 2 -0.08 5.79 26.13
N GLU A 3 -0.64 5.86 26.29
CA GLU A 3 -1.53 6.14 26.36
C GLU A 3 -2.08 7.19 26.52
N ASN A 4 -2.32 7.79 26.38
CA ASN A 4 -2.74 8.93 26.45
C ASN A 4 -3.98 9.25 25.96
N GLY A 5 -5.10 8.95 26.25
CA GLY A 5 -6.37 9.32 25.75
C GLY A 5 -6.82 8.60 24.52
N VAL A 6 -5.95 8.01 23.83
CA VAL A 6 -6.30 7.24 22.63
C VAL A 6 -6.48 5.80 23.03
N SER A 7 -7.67 5.27 22.80
CA SER A 7 -7.91 3.88 23.15
C SER A 7 -7.21 2.96 22.14
N VAL A 8 -6.99 1.74 22.59
CA VAL A 8 -6.35 0.76 21.73
C VAL A 8 -7.20 0.51 20.50
N ASN A 9 -8.53 0.51 20.69
CA ASN A 9 -9.41 0.27 19.55
C ASN A 9 -9.28 1.36 18.49
N GLU A 10 -9.21 2.61 18.93
CA GLU A 10 -9.04 3.70 17.97
C GLU A 10 -7.71 3.58 17.25
N LEU A 11 -6.67 3.25 18.01
CA LEU A 11 -5.37 3.11 17.39
C LEU A 11 -5.38 1.98 16.36
N GLN A 12 -6.00 0.87 16.70
CA GLN A 12 -6.08 -0.24 15.77
C GLN A 12 -6.86 0.14 14.52
N THR A 13 -7.94 0.88 14.70
CA THR A 13 -8.73 1.30 13.54
C THR A 13 -7.90 2.18 12.62
N GLN A 14 -7.17 3.11 13.19
CA GLN A 14 -6.33 4.00 12.39
C GLN A 14 -5.24 3.21 11.66
N LEU A 15 -4.62 2.27 12.37
CA LEU A 15 -3.61 1.44 11.74
C LEU A 15 -4.19 0.62 10.60
N LEU A 16 -5.38 0.08 10.81
CA LEU A 16 -6.00 -0.72 9.77
C LEU A 16 -6.30 0.12 8.54
N GLN A 17 -6.79 1.33 8.75
CA GLN A 17 -7.05 2.22 7.62
C GLN A 17 -5.77 2.51 6.87
N LYS A 18 -4.69 2.76 7.60
CA LYS A 18 -3.43 3.06 6.95
C LYS A 18 -2.92 1.86 6.17
N ILE A 19 -3.07 0.67 6.73
CA ILE A 19 -2.67 -0.53 6.03
C ILE A 19 -3.47 -0.70 4.75
N GLU A 20 -4.75 -0.44 4.81
CA GLU A 20 -5.59 -0.56 3.62
C GLU A 20 -5.14 0.42 2.53
N GLU A 21 -4.85 1.65 2.94
CA GLU A 21 -4.38 2.64 1.97
C GLU A 21 -3.08 2.20 1.32
N LEU A 22 -2.16 1.71 2.14
CA LEU A 22 -0.89 1.26 1.62
C LEU A 22 -1.07 0.06 0.70
N THR A 23 -1.97 -0.84 1.05
CA THR A 23 -2.22 -2.00 0.22
C THR A 23 -2.75 -1.59 -1.15
N LEU A 24 -3.69 -0.65 -1.19
CA LEU A 24 -4.19 -0.16 -2.46
C LEU A 24 -3.07 0.49 -3.28
N TYR A 25 -2.23 1.24 -2.61
CA TYR A 25 -1.12 1.88 -3.27
C TYR A 25 -0.19 0.85 -3.89
N LEU A 26 0.09 -0.21 -3.15
CA LEU A 26 0.95 -1.27 -3.64
C LEU A 26 0.35 -1.95 -4.87
N ILE A 27 -0.96 -2.18 -4.84
CA ILE A 27 -1.61 -2.81 -5.97
C ILE A 27 -1.46 -1.94 -7.22
N GLN A 28 -1.63 -0.63 -7.07
CA GLN A 28 -1.44 0.28 -8.19
C GLN A 28 -0.01 0.23 -8.70
N GLN A 29 0.95 0.19 -7.79
CA GLN A 29 2.34 0.13 -8.18
C GLN A 29 2.65 -1.16 -8.92
N GLU A 30 2.07 -2.25 -8.49
CA GLU A 30 2.28 -3.51 -9.18
C GLU A 30 1.79 -3.44 -10.62
N GLN A 31 0.63 -2.85 -10.81
CA GLN A 31 0.11 -2.73 -12.16
C GLN A 31 1.04 -1.91 -13.05
N ILE A 32 1.55 -0.82 -12.50
CA ILE A 32 2.46 0.02 -13.25
C ILE A 32 3.74 -0.75 -13.58
N ILE A 33 4.24 -1.50 -12.62
CA ILE A 33 5.46 -2.26 -12.84
C ILE A 33 5.25 -3.31 -13.93
N GLN A 34 4.09 -3.97 -13.91
CA GLN A 34 3.82 -4.96 -14.94
C GLN A 34 3.76 -4.33 -16.33
N GLU A 35 3.14 -3.18 -16.42
CA GLU A 35 3.08 -2.47 -17.69
C GLU A 35 4.47 -2.10 -18.18
N LEU A 36 5.30 -1.61 -17.28
CA LEU A 36 6.65 -1.24 -17.63
C LEU A 36 7.46 -2.46 -18.08
N ARG A 37 7.26 -3.57 -17.41
CA ARG A 37 7.97 -4.78 -17.79
C ARG A 37 7.59 -5.23 -19.19
N GLN A 38 6.31 -5.12 -19.52
CA GLN A 38 5.87 -5.48 -20.85
C GLN A 38 6.50 -4.59 -21.90
N GLU A 39 6.57 -3.30 -21.62
CA GLU A 39 7.19 -2.38 -22.56
C GLU A 39 8.66 -2.70 -22.74
N VAL A 40 9.35 -2.99 -21.65
CA VAL A 40 10.76 -3.32 -21.73
C VAL A 40 10.96 -4.58 -22.56
N GLU A 41 10.11 -5.57 -22.37
CA GLU A 41 10.24 -6.80 -23.13
C GLU A 41 10.03 -6.56 -24.62
N GLN A 42 9.09 -5.70 -24.94
CA GLN A 42 8.86 -5.36 -26.34
C GLN A 42 10.08 -4.67 -26.95
N LEU A 43 10.68 -3.80 -26.17
CA LEU A 43 11.85 -3.09 -26.66
C LEU A 43 13.04 -4.02 -26.83
N LYS A 44 13.12 -5.06 -26.03
CA LYS A 44 14.23 -5.98 -26.12
C LYS A 44 14.19 -6.78 -27.39
N GLN A 45 13.05 -6.95 -27.93
CA GLN A 45 12.97 -7.68 -29.20
C GLN A 45 13.44 -6.84 -30.35
#